data_584e58ff30abe7f6f32bbbebf65155b1
#
_entry.id   584e58ff30abe7f6f32bbbebf65155b1
#
_cell.length_a   1.000
_cell.length_b   1.000
_cell.length_c   1.000
_cell.angle_alpha   90.00
_cell.angle_beta   90.00
_cell.angle_gamma   90.00
#
_symmetry.space_group_name_H-M   'P 1'
#
loop_
_entity.id
_entity.type
_entity.pdbx_description
1 polymer ?
#
loop_
_entity_poly.entity_id
_entity_poly.type
_entity_poly.pdbx_seq_one_letter_code
_entity_poly.pdbx_strand_id
1 'polypeptide(L)'
;MKILYVALKYNYGQPSQGYSYEHNNLYHALVHMSHDILYFDMMLMQHGRDTMNQRLLEIARREKPDLMFTVLHTNELDQSVVREISEDSDTVTLNWFCDDHWRFDDYSRYWAPCFNWVITTAPSALPKYVRLGYSSVIKSQWACNHVLHRKLDLPLKYDVTFVGQPHGNRREIIQSLRDAGINVHVWGNGWESGYLSQEEMIRVFNQSRINLSLTKASTGSQGLQYARAHEHRQNPDQLKGRSFGIPGCGGFQLSGSVEDLNEYYENGKEIVCYEDVDELLEKIDYYLSNENERAAIAQAGYQRTLREHTYVHRFANIFKRLGLPSKPPHEILKGDVHLGRTMEFSKRIIGKERELERQRNEYQFIY
;
A
#
# COMPACT_ATOMS: atom_id res chain seq x y z
N MET A 1 9.47 6.00 19.34
CA MET A 1 8.68 7.23 19.23
C MET A 1 7.20 6.92 19.33
N LYS A 2 6.40 7.91 19.74
CA LYS A 2 4.94 7.84 19.78
C LYS A 2 4.37 8.35 18.48
N ILE A 3 3.54 7.55 17.82
CA ILE A 3 2.93 7.87 16.52
C ILE A 3 1.41 7.90 16.66
N LEU A 4 0.78 9.00 16.30
CA LEU A 4 -0.66 9.08 16.07
C LEU A 4 -0.93 8.69 14.62
N TYR A 5 -1.35 7.45 14.42
CA TYR A 5 -1.64 6.89 13.10
C TYR A 5 -3.11 7.10 12.74
N VAL A 6 -3.38 7.89 11.70
CA VAL A 6 -4.71 8.33 11.30
C VAL A 6 -5.06 7.79 9.91
N ALA A 7 -5.89 6.75 9.85
CA ALA A 7 -6.27 6.08 8.61
C ALA A 7 -7.59 5.32 8.76
N LEU A 8 -8.18 4.91 7.64
CA LEU A 8 -9.29 3.96 7.65
C LEU A 8 -8.77 2.57 8.04
N LYS A 9 -9.39 1.95 9.06
CA LYS A 9 -9.02 0.59 9.50
C LYS A 9 -9.48 -0.47 8.51
N TYR A 10 -10.66 -0.29 7.94
CA TYR A 10 -11.28 -1.23 7.02
C TYR A 10 -11.27 -0.69 5.59
N ASN A 11 -11.25 -1.59 4.62
CA ASN A 11 -11.22 -1.25 3.21
C ASN A 11 -12.43 -0.41 2.83
N TYR A 12 -12.20 0.79 2.28
CA TYR A 12 -13.24 1.81 2.01
C TYR A 12 -14.17 2.09 3.19
N GLY A 13 -13.70 1.93 4.43
CA GLY A 13 -14.53 2.11 5.62
C GLY A 13 -15.59 1.03 5.85
N GLN A 14 -15.48 -0.14 5.20
CA GLN A 14 -16.46 -1.22 5.26
C GLN A 14 -15.87 -2.47 5.94
N PRO A 15 -16.27 -2.80 7.19
CA PRO A 15 -15.75 -3.97 7.91
C PRO A 15 -15.92 -5.29 7.16
N SER A 16 -16.99 -5.42 6.37
CA SER A 16 -17.26 -6.60 5.55
C SER A 16 -16.24 -6.85 4.44
N GLN A 17 -15.46 -5.83 4.07
CA GLN A 17 -14.40 -5.91 3.06
C GLN A 17 -13.00 -6.19 3.67
N GLY A 18 -12.94 -6.49 4.98
CA GLY A 18 -11.69 -6.74 5.68
C GLY A 18 -10.86 -5.47 5.94
N TYR A 19 -9.67 -5.65 6.49
CA TYR A 19 -8.76 -4.56 6.79
C TYR A 19 -8.28 -3.85 5.53
N SER A 20 -8.08 -2.54 5.64
CA SER A 20 -7.55 -1.71 4.55
C SER A 20 -6.11 -2.09 4.18
N TYR A 21 -5.67 -1.65 2.99
CA TYR A 21 -4.28 -1.80 2.59
C TYR A 21 -3.33 -1.08 3.57
N GLU A 22 -3.72 0.11 4.02
CA GLU A 22 -2.99 0.95 4.95
C GLU A 22 -2.82 0.26 6.30
N HIS A 23 -3.88 -0.39 6.79
CA HIS A 23 -3.82 -1.17 8.04
C HIS A 23 -2.89 -2.37 7.90
N ASN A 24 -3.09 -3.20 6.88
CA ASN A 24 -2.30 -4.42 6.68
C ASN A 24 -0.82 -4.15 6.38
N ASN A 25 -0.50 -3.02 5.75
CA ASN A 25 0.84 -2.76 5.28
C ASN A 25 1.57 -1.68 6.07
N LEU A 26 1.00 -0.47 6.18
CA LEU A 26 1.67 0.66 6.83
C LEU A 26 1.62 0.53 8.36
N TYR A 27 0.42 0.34 8.92
CA TYR A 27 0.26 0.20 10.38
C TYR A 27 1.03 -1.00 10.93
N HIS A 28 0.87 -2.18 10.33
CA HIS A 28 1.59 -3.38 10.79
C HIS A 28 3.11 -3.23 10.71
N ALA A 29 3.64 -2.54 9.68
CA ALA A 29 5.07 -2.28 9.59
C ALA A 29 5.55 -1.36 10.72
N LEU A 30 4.79 -0.31 11.06
CA LEU A 30 5.12 0.58 12.18
C LEU A 30 5.08 -0.14 13.53
N VAL A 31 4.10 -1.03 13.73
CA VAL A 31 4.03 -1.91 14.93
C VAL A 31 5.23 -2.84 14.98
N HIS A 32 5.62 -3.43 13.84
CA HIS A 32 6.79 -4.29 13.74
C HIS A 32 8.09 -3.55 14.08
N MET A 33 8.19 -2.29 13.69
CA MET A 33 9.32 -1.41 14.05
C MET A 33 9.32 -1.00 15.53
N SER A 34 8.39 -1.51 16.34
CA SER A 34 8.27 -1.28 17.78
C SER A 34 8.04 0.18 18.18
N HIS A 35 7.29 0.92 17.35
CA HIS A 35 6.81 2.24 17.73
C HIS A 35 5.61 2.14 18.68
N ASP A 36 5.43 3.15 19.54
CA ASP A 36 4.23 3.34 20.36
C ASP A 36 3.15 4.00 19.48
N ILE A 37 2.10 3.26 19.13
CA ILE A 37 1.12 3.70 18.13
C ILE A 37 -0.25 3.91 18.73
N LEU A 38 -0.73 5.13 18.63
CA LEU A 38 -2.11 5.51 18.87
C LEU A 38 -2.85 5.43 17.53
N TYR A 39 -3.70 4.43 17.34
CA TYR A 39 -4.49 4.30 16.14
C TYR A 39 -5.75 5.17 16.22
N PHE A 40 -5.89 6.13 15.34
CA PHE A 40 -7.10 6.92 15.14
C PHE A 40 -7.83 6.44 13.88
N ASP A 41 -8.94 5.75 14.05
CA ASP A 41 -9.72 5.23 12.93
C ASP A 41 -10.67 6.31 12.41
N MET A 42 -10.49 6.73 11.17
CA MET A 42 -11.36 7.73 10.51
C MET A 42 -12.79 7.22 10.26
N MET A 43 -13.10 5.94 10.55
CA MET A 43 -14.47 5.43 10.63
C MET A 43 -15.33 6.17 11.65
N LEU A 44 -14.72 6.84 12.62
CA LEU A 44 -15.41 7.73 13.57
C LEU A 44 -16.22 8.84 12.89
N MET A 45 -15.93 9.15 11.62
CA MET A 45 -16.71 10.08 10.79
C MET A 45 -18.20 9.68 10.70
N GLN A 46 -18.53 8.41 10.89
CA GLN A 46 -19.94 7.93 10.94
C GLN A 46 -20.73 8.53 12.12
N HIS A 47 -20.04 8.99 13.16
CA HIS A 47 -20.64 9.66 14.34
C HIS A 47 -20.61 11.20 14.24
N GLY A 48 -20.28 11.74 13.08
CA GLY A 48 -20.17 13.15 12.81
C GLY A 48 -18.72 13.58 12.54
N ARG A 49 -18.51 14.25 11.41
CA ARG A 49 -17.18 14.69 10.97
C ARG A 49 -16.57 15.69 11.93
N ASP A 50 -17.37 16.68 12.39
CA ASP A 50 -16.91 17.72 13.33
C ASP A 50 -16.47 17.11 14.66
N THR A 51 -17.27 16.18 15.21
CA THR A 51 -16.94 15.45 16.43
C THR A 51 -15.64 14.64 16.28
N MET A 52 -15.45 13.99 15.13
CA MET A 52 -14.23 13.25 14.84
C MET A 52 -13.01 14.19 14.79
N ASN A 53 -13.13 15.34 14.14
CA ASN A 53 -12.06 16.33 14.04
C ASN A 53 -11.69 16.95 15.39
N GLN A 54 -12.67 17.29 16.22
CA GLN A 54 -12.45 17.75 17.60
C GLN A 54 -11.70 16.70 18.42
N ARG A 55 -12.13 15.44 18.34
CA ARG A 55 -11.47 14.33 19.07
C ARG A 55 -10.03 14.10 18.60
N LEU A 56 -9.76 14.23 17.29
CA LEU A 56 -8.39 14.15 16.77
C LEU A 56 -7.49 15.21 17.41
N LEU A 57 -7.97 16.45 17.45
CA LEU A 57 -7.25 17.57 18.05
C LEU A 57 -7.01 17.38 19.55
N GLU A 58 -8.03 16.94 20.29
CA GLU A 58 -7.92 16.63 21.72
C GLU A 58 -6.86 15.55 21.99
N ILE A 59 -6.86 14.46 21.19
CA ILE A 59 -5.88 13.39 21.31
C ILE A 59 -4.47 13.92 20.99
N ALA A 60 -4.29 14.67 19.91
CA ALA A 60 -3.00 15.25 19.54
C ALA A 60 -2.45 16.15 20.66
N ARG A 61 -3.29 17.02 21.23
CA ARG A 61 -2.90 17.91 22.35
C ARG A 61 -2.56 17.16 23.64
N ARG A 62 -3.34 16.13 23.99
CA ARG A 62 -3.16 15.36 25.20
C ARG A 62 -1.94 14.44 25.13
N GLU A 63 -1.83 13.69 24.03
CA GLU A 63 -0.83 12.62 23.87
C GLU A 63 0.52 13.14 23.37
N LYS A 64 0.54 14.32 22.73
CA LYS A 64 1.75 14.96 22.19
C LYS A 64 2.63 13.97 21.43
N PRO A 65 2.12 13.35 20.33
CA PRO A 65 2.89 12.38 19.59
C PRO A 65 4.09 13.05 18.88
N ASP A 66 5.17 12.29 18.68
CA ASP A 66 6.31 12.75 17.89
C ASP A 66 5.93 12.93 16.41
N LEU A 67 5.00 12.10 15.93
CA LEU A 67 4.53 12.07 14.55
C LEU A 67 3.02 11.84 14.50
N MET A 68 2.29 12.67 13.75
CA MET A 68 0.96 12.35 13.23
C MET A 68 1.11 11.88 11.77
N PHE A 69 0.88 10.60 11.54
CA PHE A 69 0.98 10.01 10.22
C PHE A 69 -0.41 9.70 9.67
N THR A 70 -0.79 10.36 8.59
CA THR A 70 -2.11 10.23 7.97
C THR A 70 -2.05 9.59 6.59
N VAL A 71 -3.13 8.90 6.23
CA VAL A 71 -3.40 8.44 4.86
C VAL A 71 -4.83 8.87 4.50
N LEU A 72 -4.94 10.05 3.91
CA LEU A 72 -6.22 10.61 3.51
C LEU A 72 -6.65 10.10 2.14
N HIS A 73 -7.91 9.71 2.03
CA HIS A 73 -8.52 9.30 0.76
C HIS A 73 -9.37 10.41 0.13
N THR A 74 -10.08 11.16 1.00
CA THR A 74 -10.97 12.25 0.62
C THR A 74 -10.82 13.43 1.59
N ASN A 75 -11.90 14.11 1.90
CA ASN A 75 -11.93 15.20 2.88
C ASN A 75 -12.45 14.66 4.23
N GLU A 76 -11.85 13.59 4.74
CA GLU A 76 -12.22 13.00 6.03
C GLU A 76 -11.95 13.97 7.17
N LEU A 77 -10.81 14.65 7.13
CA LEU A 77 -10.43 15.65 8.12
C LEU A 77 -10.76 17.07 7.68
N ASP A 78 -10.72 18.01 8.61
CA ASP A 78 -10.74 19.44 8.35
C ASP A 78 -9.34 19.98 8.21
N GLN A 79 -9.10 20.77 7.17
CA GLN A 79 -7.79 21.39 6.91
C GLN A 79 -7.33 22.29 8.07
N SER A 80 -8.27 22.98 8.74
CA SER A 80 -7.98 23.82 9.90
C SER A 80 -7.43 23.03 11.07
N VAL A 81 -7.99 21.84 11.33
CA VAL A 81 -7.52 20.95 12.41
C VAL A 81 -6.13 20.41 12.13
N VAL A 82 -5.87 19.99 10.88
CA VAL A 82 -4.53 19.55 10.49
C VAL A 82 -3.50 20.67 10.60
N ARG A 83 -3.84 21.89 10.12
CA ARG A 83 -2.97 23.08 10.24
C ARG A 83 -2.67 23.41 11.69
N GLU A 84 -3.68 23.41 12.55
CA GLU A 84 -3.49 23.69 13.98
C GLU A 84 -2.50 22.71 14.62
N ILE A 85 -2.62 21.40 14.32
CA ILE A 85 -1.65 20.42 14.83
C ILE A 85 -0.25 20.67 14.25
N SER A 86 -0.16 21.04 12.96
CA SER A 86 1.11 21.24 12.26
C SER A 86 1.86 22.51 12.68
N GLU A 87 1.14 23.56 13.05
CA GLU A 87 1.66 24.90 13.31
C GLU A 87 1.79 25.19 14.81
N ASP A 88 0.85 24.68 15.63
CA ASP A 88 0.72 25.03 17.03
C ASP A 88 1.22 23.93 17.99
N SER A 89 1.91 22.89 17.48
CA SER A 89 2.48 21.84 18.32
C SER A 89 3.86 21.35 17.82
N ASP A 90 4.57 20.62 18.68
CA ASP A 90 5.84 19.98 18.33
C ASP A 90 5.65 18.68 17.51
N THR A 91 4.40 18.28 17.25
CA THR A 91 4.07 17.07 16.50
C THR A 91 4.37 17.26 15.02
N VAL A 92 5.28 16.50 14.46
CA VAL A 92 5.49 16.47 13.00
C VAL A 92 4.28 15.85 12.32
N THR A 93 3.68 16.53 11.36
CA THR A 93 2.56 16.00 10.58
C THR A 93 3.00 15.54 9.21
N LEU A 94 2.58 14.32 8.83
CA LEU A 94 2.95 13.67 7.59
C LEU A 94 1.71 13.04 6.94
N ASN A 95 1.45 13.32 5.66
CA ASN A 95 0.43 12.61 4.89
C ASN A 95 1.03 11.80 3.73
N TRP A 96 0.52 10.59 3.52
CA TRP A 96 0.86 9.76 2.37
C TRP A 96 -0.21 9.90 1.29
N PHE A 97 0.13 10.55 0.17
CA PHE A 97 -0.74 10.62 -1.00
C PHE A 97 -0.51 9.42 -1.91
N CYS A 98 -1.56 8.64 -2.12
CA CYS A 98 -1.50 7.38 -2.86
C CYS A 98 -1.58 7.54 -4.38
N ASP A 99 -2.23 8.61 -4.85
CA ASP A 99 -2.72 8.73 -6.23
C ASP A 99 -2.38 10.08 -6.91
N ASP A 100 -1.26 10.70 -6.57
CA ASP A 100 -0.82 11.97 -7.14
C ASP A 100 -0.60 11.93 -8.66
N HIS A 101 -0.49 10.74 -9.24
CA HIS A 101 -0.44 10.53 -10.68
C HIS A 101 -1.63 11.21 -11.40
N TRP A 102 -2.80 11.24 -10.75
CA TRP A 102 -4.02 11.80 -11.33
C TRP A 102 -4.79 12.74 -10.38
N ARG A 103 -4.52 12.70 -9.07
CA ARG A 103 -5.25 13.51 -8.08
C ARG A 103 -4.53 14.77 -7.62
N PHE A 104 -3.28 15.00 -8.05
CA PHE A 104 -2.50 16.15 -7.56
C PHE A 104 -3.25 17.48 -7.76
N ASP A 105 -3.74 17.75 -8.98
CA ASP A 105 -4.30 19.05 -9.36
C ASP A 105 -5.65 19.33 -8.68
N ASP A 106 -6.41 18.30 -8.32
CA ASP A 106 -7.77 18.42 -7.79
C ASP A 106 -7.87 18.09 -6.31
N TYR A 107 -6.80 17.56 -5.70
CA TYR A 107 -6.83 17.11 -4.31
C TYR A 107 -5.55 17.43 -3.56
N SER A 108 -4.43 16.78 -3.88
CA SER A 108 -3.22 16.82 -3.06
C SER A 108 -2.62 18.21 -2.93
N ARG A 109 -2.70 19.05 -3.98
CA ARG A 109 -2.24 20.45 -3.94
C ARG A 109 -2.92 21.30 -2.88
N TYR A 110 -4.15 20.98 -2.51
CA TYR A 110 -4.91 21.73 -1.50
C TYR A 110 -4.63 21.22 -0.08
N TRP A 111 -4.29 19.94 0.05
CA TRP A 111 -3.98 19.32 1.34
C TRP A 111 -2.52 19.44 1.75
N ALA A 112 -1.59 19.42 0.80
CA ALA A 112 -0.16 19.45 1.10
C ALA A 112 0.24 20.62 2.02
N PRO A 113 -0.23 21.85 1.80
CA PRO A 113 0.13 22.98 2.67
C PRO A 113 -0.42 22.89 4.10
N CYS A 114 -1.25 21.91 4.42
CA CYS A 114 -1.76 21.70 5.78
C CYS A 114 -0.82 20.86 6.64
N PHE A 115 0.16 20.15 6.03
CA PHE A 115 1.09 19.24 6.69
C PHE A 115 2.50 19.82 6.71
N ASN A 116 3.30 19.41 7.71
CA ASN A 116 4.74 19.72 7.70
C ASN A 116 5.44 18.96 6.56
N TRP A 117 5.03 17.73 6.28
CA TRP A 117 5.58 16.89 5.23
C TRP A 117 4.50 16.09 4.51
N VAL A 118 4.75 15.81 3.25
CA VAL A 118 3.92 14.86 2.49
C VAL A 118 4.77 13.85 1.74
N ILE A 119 4.19 12.68 1.50
CA ILE A 119 4.76 11.64 0.66
C ILE A 119 3.96 11.57 -0.64
N THR A 120 4.67 11.46 -1.75
CA THR A 120 4.10 11.13 -3.05
C THR A 120 4.70 9.84 -3.60
N THR A 121 3.86 9.01 -4.23
CA THR A 121 4.29 7.82 -4.99
C THR A 121 4.48 8.12 -6.47
N ALA A 122 4.17 9.35 -6.91
CA ALA A 122 4.21 9.77 -8.29
C ALA A 122 5.43 10.65 -8.59
N PRO A 123 6.45 10.17 -9.34
CA PRO A 123 7.58 11.01 -9.76
C PRO A 123 7.13 12.27 -10.49
N SER A 124 6.12 12.15 -11.36
CA SER A 124 5.54 13.25 -12.13
C SER A 124 4.89 14.36 -11.30
N ALA A 125 4.58 14.10 -10.02
CA ALA A 125 4.04 15.10 -9.10
C ALA A 125 5.12 15.99 -8.48
N LEU A 126 6.37 15.55 -8.38
CA LEU A 126 7.45 16.34 -7.75
C LEU A 126 7.62 17.73 -8.35
N PRO A 127 7.70 17.91 -9.68
CA PRO A 127 7.76 19.25 -10.28
C PRO A 127 6.52 20.10 -9.97
N LYS A 128 5.36 19.47 -9.75
CA LYS A 128 4.13 20.18 -9.42
C LYS A 128 4.18 20.74 -8.00
N TYR A 129 4.71 19.98 -7.02
CA TYR A 129 4.98 20.46 -5.66
C TYR A 129 5.95 21.65 -5.65
N VAL A 130 7.03 21.57 -6.43
CA VAL A 130 7.98 22.66 -6.57
C VAL A 130 7.29 23.93 -7.10
N ARG A 131 6.46 23.82 -8.12
CA ARG A 131 5.68 24.97 -8.66
C ARG A 131 4.67 25.54 -7.66
N LEU A 132 4.19 24.71 -6.74
CA LEU A 132 3.33 25.16 -5.63
C LEU A 132 4.10 25.90 -4.54
N GLY A 133 5.44 25.94 -4.60
CA GLY A 133 6.29 26.46 -3.54
C GLY A 133 6.40 25.54 -2.32
N TYR A 134 5.97 24.27 -2.43
CA TYR A 134 6.00 23.32 -1.34
C TYR A 134 7.19 22.37 -1.49
N SER A 135 8.21 22.53 -0.62
CA SER A 135 9.46 21.78 -0.68
C SER A 135 9.52 20.54 0.24
N SER A 136 8.60 20.45 1.20
CA SER A 136 8.56 19.36 2.20
C SER A 136 7.90 18.11 1.66
N VAL A 137 8.25 17.70 0.44
CA VAL A 137 7.75 16.49 -0.22
C VAL A 137 8.82 15.41 -0.26
N ILE A 138 8.42 14.18 0.06
CA ILE A 138 9.27 12.99 0.00
C ILE A 138 8.75 12.08 -1.11
N LYS A 139 9.57 11.78 -2.13
CA LYS A 139 9.29 10.66 -3.03
C LYS A 139 9.49 9.36 -2.26
N SER A 140 8.46 8.56 -2.18
CA SER A 140 8.52 7.18 -1.68
C SER A 140 7.64 6.29 -2.55
N GLN A 141 7.57 5.01 -2.26
CA GLN A 141 6.78 4.06 -3.05
C GLN A 141 6.19 2.99 -2.14
N TRP A 142 5.16 2.32 -2.62
CA TRP A 142 4.67 1.09 -2.02
C TRP A 142 5.83 0.14 -1.72
N ALA A 143 5.61 -0.83 -0.84
CA ALA A 143 6.61 -1.80 -0.46
C ALA A 143 5.96 -3.11 -0.05
N CYS A 144 6.79 -4.09 0.24
CA CYS A 144 6.36 -5.36 0.81
C CYS A 144 6.23 -5.24 2.34
N ASN A 145 5.10 -5.64 2.89
CA ASN A 145 5.05 -6.01 4.30
C ASN A 145 5.55 -7.47 4.43
N HIS A 146 6.85 -7.62 4.69
CA HIS A 146 7.53 -8.92 4.76
C HIS A 146 7.06 -9.83 5.89
N VAL A 147 6.30 -9.28 6.86
CA VAL A 147 5.68 -10.06 7.93
C VAL A 147 4.45 -10.79 7.42
N LEU A 148 3.69 -10.17 6.53
CA LEU A 148 2.50 -10.76 5.91
C LEU A 148 2.85 -11.52 4.62
N HIS A 149 3.51 -10.84 3.67
CA HIS A 149 3.91 -11.40 2.39
C HIS A 149 5.12 -12.31 2.61
N ARG A 150 4.92 -13.59 2.51
CA ARG A 150 5.94 -14.59 2.76
C ARG A 150 5.89 -15.72 1.74
N LYS A 151 7.05 -16.29 1.46
CA LYS A 151 7.14 -17.51 0.65
C LYS A 151 6.56 -18.67 1.46
N LEU A 152 5.63 -19.41 0.84
CA LEU A 152 4.98 -20.58 1.40
C LEU A 152 5.36 -21.80 0.56
N ASP A 153 5.58 -22.92 1.21
CA ASP A 153 5.79 -24.19 0.53
C ASP A 153 4.42 -24.80 0.15
N LEU A 154 3.92 -24.38 -1.01
CA LEU A 154 2.63 -24.78 -1.56
C LEU A 154 2.81 -25.25 -3.01
N PRO A 155 2.09 -26.28 -3.44
CA PRO A 155 2.11 -26.71 -4.83
C PRO A 155 1.52 -25.64 -5.75
N LEU A 156 2.10 -25.49 -6.94
CA LEU A 156 1.55 -24.64 -7.99
C LEU A 156 0.16 -25.15 -8.41
N LYS A 157 -0.78 -24.23 -8.54
CA LYS A 157 -2.20 -24.54 -8.83
C LYS A 157 -2.73 -23.78 -10.04
N TYR A 158 -2.20 -22.57 -10.29
CA TYR A 158 -2.70 -21.67 -11.30
C TYR A 158 -1.61 -21.37 -12.33
N ASP A 159 -1.97 -21.32 -13.61
CA ASP A 159 -1.05 -20.92 -14.67
C ASP A 159 -0.83 -19.40 -14.64
N VAL A 160 -1.90 -18.65 -14.78
CA VAL A 160 -1.87 -17.17 -14.76
C VAL A 160 -2.91 -16.64 -13.79
N THR A 161 -2.51 -15.67 -12.96
CA THR A 161 -3.42 -15.04 -12.00
C THR A 161 -3.34 -13.52 -12.03
N PHE A 162 -4.47 -12.89 -11.72
CA PHE A 162 -4.53 -11.46 -11.40
C PHE A 162 -5.36 -11.23 -10.14
N VAL A 163 -4.78 -10.56 -9.16
CA VAL A 163 -5.49 -10.13 -7.94
C VAL A 163 -5.55 -8.61 -7.91
N GLY A 164 -6.75 -8.05 -8.06
CA GLY A 164 -7.00 -6.61 -8.07
C GLY A 164 -8.32 -6.26 -8.74
N GLN A 165 -8.80 -5.04 -8.55
CA GLN A 165 -10.08 -4.61 -9.12
C GLN A 165 -9.98 -4.38 -10.63
N PRO A 166 -11.10 -4.52 -11.40
CA PRO A 166 -11.15 -4.36 -12.85
C PRO A 166 -11.19 -2.89 -13.31
N HIS A 167 -10.17 -2.11 -12.89
CA HIS A 167 -10.07 -0.70 -13.28
C HIS A 167 -9.39 -0.51 -14.63
N GLY A 168 -9.71 0.59 -15.31
CA GLY A 168 -9.14 0.93 -16.61
C GLY A 168 -9.41 -0.17 -17.63
N ASN A 169 -8.40 -0.54 -18.41
CA ASN A 169 -8.45 -1.56 -19.45
C ASN A 169 -8.23 -3.01 -18.98
N ARG A 170 -8.28 -3.26 -17.68
CA ARG A 170 -7.97 -4.61 -17.12
C ARG A 170 -8.93 -5.68 -17.59
N ARG A 171 -10.23 -5.35 -17.77
CA ARG A 171 -11.21 -6.31 -18.30
C ARG A 171 -10.87 -6.70 -19.72
N GLU A 172 -10.49 -5.74 -20.55
CA GLU A 172 -10.10 -5.94 -21.95
C GLU A 172 -8.86 -6.81 -22.03
N ILE A 173 -7.83 -6.54 -21.24
CA ILE A 173 -6.62 -7.37 -21.16
C ILE A 173 -6.98 -8.80 -20.75
N ILE A 174 -7.72 -8.99 -19.67
CA ILE A 174 -8.11 -10.34 -19.21
C ILE A 174 -8.95 -11.07 -20.25
N GLN A 175 -9.84 -10.36 -20.96
CA GLN A 175 -10.63 -10.96 -22.03
C GLN A 175 -9.73 -11.39 -23.21
N SER A 176 -8.77 -10.56 -23.62
CA SER A 176 -7.81 -10.91 -24.68
C SER A 176 -7.00 -12.17 -24.33
N LEU A 177 -6.59 -12.31 -23.05
CA LEU A 177 -5.91 -13.53 -22.60
C LEU A 177 -6.80 -14.77 -22.68
N ARG A 178 -8.06 -14.67 -22.29
CA ARG A 178 -9.05 -15.75 -22.39
C ARG A 178 -9.35 -16.15 -23.83
N ASP A 179 -9.49 -15.16 -24.70
CA ASP A 179 -9.74 -15.37 -26.15
C ASP A 179 -8.55 -16.07 -26.83
N ALA A 180 -7.33 -15.84 -26.33
CA ALA A 180 -6.12 -16.54 -26.74
C ALA A 180 -5.96 -17.94 -26.10
N GLY A 181 -6.94 -18.39 -25.32
CA GLY A 181 -6.93 -19.72 -24.70
C GLY A 181 -6.12 -19.82 -23.39
N ILE A 182 -5.67 -18.70 -22.82
CA ILE A 182 -4.92 -18.71 -21.57
C ILE A 182 -5.87 -18.92 -20.39
N ASN A 183 -5.54 -19.90 -19.54
CA ASN A 183 -6.28 -20.16 -18.30
C ASN A 183 -5.91 -19.12 -17.22
N VAL A 184 -6.57 -17.96 -17.26
CA VAL A 184 -6.35 -16.85 -16.33
C VAL A 184 -7.42 -16.78 -15.25
N HIS A 185 -7.01 -16.80 -13.99
CA HIS A 185 -7.87 -16.65 -12.83
C HIS A 185 -7.76 -15.23 -12.27
N VAL A 186 -8.90 -14.64 -11.93
CA VAL A 186 -8.98 -13.23 -11.48
C VAL A 186 -9.77 -13.11 -10.18
N TRP A 187 -9.31 -12.23 -9.28
CA TRP A 187 -9.99 -11.89 -8.03
C TRP A 187 -9.90 -10.41 -7.73
N GLY A 188 -10.89 -9.92 -7.04
CA GLY A 188 -11.03 -8.54 -6.60
C GLY A 188 -12.48 -8.09 -6.72
N ASN A 189 -12.83 -7.06 -5.98
CA ASN A 189 -14.18 -6.50 -6.05
C ASN A 189 -14.52 -6.07 -7.49
N GLY A 190 -15.62 -6.58 -8.01
CA GLY A 190 -16.07 -6.36 -9.39
C GLY A 190 -15.67 -7.46 -10.38
N TRP A 191 -14.94 -8.51 -9.97
CA TRP A 191 -14.77 -9.74 -10.74
C TRP A 191 -15.75 -10.82 -10.30
N GLU A 192 -15.96 -11.82 -11.18
CA GLU A 192 -16.84 -12.97 -10.94
C GLU A 192 -16.42 -13.82 -9.73
N SER A 193 -15.11 -13.93 -9.48
CA SER A 193 -14.57 -14.71 -8.35
C SER A 193 -14.59 -13.95 -7.01
N GLY A 194 -14.99 -12.66 -7.02
CA GLY A 194 -15.11 -11.87 -5.81
C GLY A 194 -13.78 -11.52 -5.15
N TYR A 195 -13.88 -11.12 -3.89
CA TYR A 195 -12.75 -10.64 -3.07
C TYR A 195 -12.02 -11.81 -2.41
N LEU A 196 -10.70 -11.66 -2.23
CA LEU A 196 -9.85 -12.54 -1.43
C LEU A 196 -9.47 -11.87 -0.11
N SER A 197 -9.47 -12.62 0.97
CA SER A 197 -8.80 -12.21 2.19
C SER A 197 -7.29 -12.03 1.96
N GLN A 198 -6.63 -11.29 2.85
CA GLN A 198 -5.18 -11.10 2.78
C GLN A 198 -4.41 -12.43 2.75
N GLU A 199 -4.84 -13.42 3.52
CA GLU A 199 -4.21 -14.75 3.56
C GLU A 199 -4.42 -15.52 2.25
N GLU A 200 -5.62 -15.50 1.70
CA GLU A 200 -5.93 -16.14 0.41
C GLU A 200 -5.14 -15.51 -0.74
N MET A 201 -5.03 -14.18 -0.75
CA MET A 201 -4.21 -13.46 -1.73
C MET A 201 -2.74 -13.92 -1.69
N ILE A 202 -2.17 -14.02 -0.49
CA ILE A 202 -0.79 -14.53 -0.31
C ILE A 202 -0.66 -15.96 -0.81
N ARG A 203 -1.64 -16.84 -0.54
CA ARG A 203 -1.68 -18.20 -1.07
C ARG A 203 -1.74 -18.21 -2.59
N VAL A 204 -2.58 -17.39 -3.22
CA VAL A 204 -2.66 -17.26 -4.68
C VAL A 204 -1.33 -16.85 -5.26
N PHE A 205 -0.66 -15.83 -4.69
CA PHE A 205 0.67 -15.40 -5.17
C PHE A 205 1.72 -16.51 -5.11
N ASN A 206 1.67 -17.37 -4.10
CA ASN A 206 2.58 -18.51 -3.95
C ASN A 206 2.22 -19.70 -4.85
N GLN A 207 0.95 -19.86 -5.23
CA GLN A 207 0.46 -21.01 -6.00
C GLN A 207 0.34 -20.75 -7.50
N SER A 208 0.79 -19.59 -7.96
CA SER A 208 0.68 -19.15 -9.36
C SER A 208 2.01 -19.29 -10.07
N ARG A 209 1.99 -19.85 -11.29
CA ARG A 209 3.16 -19.83 -12.18
C ARG A 209 3.51 -18.41 -12.60
N ILE A 210 2.49 -17.65 -13.00
CA ILE A 210 2.62 -16.23 -13.41
C ILE A 210 1.60 -15.39 -12.65
N ASN A 211 2.07 -14.36 -11.97
CA ASN A 211 1.25 -13.34 -11.33
C ASN A 211 1.28 -12.05 -12.15
N LEU A 212 0.14 -11.60 -12.62
CA LEU A 212 0.03 -10.36 -13.39
C LEU A 212 -0.02 -9.13 -12.48
N SER A 213 0.74 -8.10 -12.84
CA SER A 213 0.63 -6.76 -12.26
C SER A 213 0.15 -5.76 -13.33
N LEU A 214 -1.18 -5.56 -13.41
CA LEU A 214 -1.79 -4.61 -14.34
C LEU A 214 -1.74 -3.21 -13.72
N THR A 215 -1.09 -2.27 -14.40
CA THR A 215 -0.57 -1.00 -13.86
C THR A 215 -1.53 0.18 -13.97
N LYS A 216 -2.53 0.14 -14.86
CA LYS A 216 -3.48 1.26 -15.05
C LYS A 216 -4.12 1.71 -13.73
N ALA A 217 -4.09 3.02 -13.49
CA ALA A 217 -4.72 3.64 -12.34
C ALA A 217 -6.26 3.55 -12.42
N SER A 218 -6.90 3.61 -11.26
CA SER A 218 -8.34 3.81 -11.19
C SER A 218 -8.64 5.30 -11.23
N THR A 219 -9.12 5.82 -12.33
CA THR A 219 -9.59 7.22 -12.44
C THR A 219 -11.08 7.37 -12.20
N GLY A 220 -11.81 6.28 -11.95
CA GLY A 220 -13.24 6.25 -11.71
C GLY A 220 -13.60 5.21 -10.66
N SER A 221 -13.44 5.52 -9.38
CA SER A 221 -13.97 4.65 -8.33
C SER A 221 -15.46 4.94 -8.12
N GLN A 222 -16.29 3.89 -8.22
CA GLN A 222 -17.66 3.94 -7.72
C GLN A 222 -17.60 4.30 -6.23
N GLY A 223 -18.00 5.53 -5.88
CA GLY A 223 -18.09 5.98 -4.49
C GLY A 223 -17.46 7.33 -4.19
N LEU A 224 -16.55 7.85 -4.99
CA LEU A 224 -16.01 9.18 -4.81
C LEU A 224 -16.69 10.15 -5.78
N GLN A 225 -17.49 11.07 -5.29
CA GLN A 225 -18.20 12.11 -6.11
C GLN A 225 -17.24 12.96 -6.96
N TYR A 226 -15.94 12.89 -6.72
CA TYR A 226 -14.88 13.58 -7.47
C TYR A 226 -14.51 12.90 -8.80
N ALA A 227 -14.87 11.64 -9.02
CA ALA A 227 -14.49 10.91 -10.22
C ALA A 227 -15.19 11.40 -11.50
N ARG A 228 -16.35 12.04 -11.38
CA ARG A 228 -17.13 12.50 -12.55
C ARG A 228 -16.51 13.64 -13.35
N ALA A 229 -15.56 14.38 -12.78
CA ALA A 229 -14.91 15.50 -13.48
C ALA A 229 -13.78 15.07 -14.42
N HIS A 230 -13.38 13.78 -14.44
CA HIS A 230 -12.15 13.32 -15.11
C HIS A 230 -12.35 12.17 -16.09
N GLU A 231 -13.54 11.92 -16.56
CA GLU A 231 -13.87 10.84 -17.54
C GLU A 231 -13.08 10.90 -18.86
N HIS A 232 -12.33 11.97 -19.12
CA HIS A 232 -11.57 12.18 -20.36
C HIS A 232 -10.04 12.15 -20.19
N ARG A 233 -9.51 11.90 -18.99
CA ARG A 233 -8.06 11.73 -18.83
C ARG A 233 -7.69 10.25 -19.02
N GLN A 234 -6.66 10.00 -19.85
CA GLN A 234 -6.07 8.67 -19.97
C GLN A 234 -5.63 8.21 -18.57
N ASN A 235 -6.04 6.99 -18.18
CA ASN A 235 -5.63 6.41 -16.92
C ASN A 235 -4.11 6.22 -16.91
N PRO A 236 -3.33 6.96 -16.10
CA PRO A 236 -1.89 6.80 -16.06
C PRO A 236 -1.52 5.42 -15.55
N ASP A 237 -0.36 4.94 -15.96
CA ASP A 237 0.26 3.79 -15.33
C ASP A 237 0.90 4.20 -14.00
N GLN A 238 0.79 3.35 -13.00
CA GLN A 238 1.41 3.57 -11.68
C GLN A 238 1.77 2.25 -11.02
N LEU A 239 2.82 2.23 -10.25
CA LEU A 239 3.17 1.11 -9.39
C LEU A 239 2.04 0.85 -8.38
N LYS A 240 1.77 -0.42 -8.16
CA LYS A 240 0.76 -0.89 -7.20
C LYS A 240 1.44 -1.64 -6.05
N GLY A 241 0.78 -1.71 -4.91
CA GLY A 241 1.30 -2.48 -3.78
C GLY A 241 1.65 -3.93 -4.14
N ARG A 242 0.89 -4.55 -5.07
CA ARG A 242 1.18 -5.90 -5.56
C ARG A 242 2.52 -6.03 -6.27
N SER A 243 3.05 -4.95 -6.85
CA SER A 243 4.36 -4.96 -7.50
C SER A 243 5.51 -5.29 -6.54
N PHE A 244 5.26 -5.14 -5.23
CA PHE A 244 6.16 -5.53 -4.15
C PHE A 244 5.64 -6.76 -3.37
N GLY A 245 4.34 -6.94 -3.31
CA GLY A 245 3.71 -8.07 -2.62
C GLY A 245 3.94 -9.40 -3.33
N ILE A 246 3.86 -9.43 -4.66
CA ILE A 246 4.08 -10.65 -5.45
C ILE A 246 5.52 -11.17 -5.29
N PRO A 247 6.57 -10.37 -5.56
CA PRO A 247 7.94 -10.81 -5.32
C PRO A 247 8.21 -11.10 -3.84
N GLY A 248 7.59 -10.33 -2.92
CA GLY A 248 7.67 -10.58 -1.47
C GLY A 248 7.10 -11.93 -1.03
N CYS A 249 6.23 -12.54 -1.83
CA CYS A 249 5.75 -13.90 -1.67
C CYS A 249 6.61 -14.95 -2.42
N GLY A 250 7.66 -14.53 -3.12
CA GLY A 250 8.45 -15.40 -3.99
C GLY A 250 7.74 -15.78 -5.30
N GLY A 251 6.68 -15.05 -5.67
CA GLY A 251 5.94 -15.24 -6.91
C GLY A 251 6.66 -14.61 -8.11
N PHE A 252 6.58 -15.26 -9.28
CA PHE A 252 7.01 -14.65 -10.53
C PHE A 252 6.02 -13.56 -10.93
N GLN A 253 6.53 -12.38 -11.23
CA GLN A 253 5.73 -11.21 -11.62
C GLN A 253 5.93 -10.86 -13.08
N LEU A 254 4.82 -10.76 -13.81
CA LEU A 254 4.75 -10.19 -15.15
C LEU A 254 3.94 -8.88 -15.08
N SER A 255 4.62 -7.76 -15.29
CA SER A 255 4.10 -6.41 -15.02
C SER A 255 4.00 -5.57 -16.28
N GLY A 256 2.97 -4.76 -16.40
CA GLY A 256 3.02 -3.64 -17.37
C GLY A 256 4.18 -2.70 -17.01
N SER A 257 4.83 -2.15 -18.03
CA SER A 257 5.90 -1.16 -17.86
C SER A 257 5.38 0.11 -17.19
N VAL A 258 6.18 0.64 -16.24
CA VAL A 258 5.90 1.89 -15.54
C VAL A 258 7.21 2.67 -15.37
N GLU A 259 7.15 3.99 -15.50
CA GLU A 259 8.31 4.89 -15.56
C GLU A 259 9.38 4.62 -14.51
N ASP A 260 8.98 4.39 -13.25
CA ASP A 260 9.92 4.24 -12.13
C ASP A 260 10.13 2.78 -11.66
N LEU A 261 9.59 1.79 -12.38
CA LEU A 261 9.72 0.38 -11.99
C LEU A 261 11.18 -0.08 -11.96
N ASN A 262 11.99 0.41 -12.89
CA ASN A 262 13.42 0.09 -13.00
C ASN A 262 14.27 0.63 -11.82
N GLU A 263 13.74 1.57 -11.03
CA GLU A 263 14.40 1.99 -9.79
C GLU A 263 14.35 0.90 -8.70
N TYR A 264 13.39 -0.02 -8.82
CA TYR A 264 13.12 -1.04 -7.80
C TYR A 264 13.55 -2.44 -8.24
N TYR A 265 13.32 -2.79 -9.49
CA TYR A 265 13.62 -4.13 -10.01
C TYR A 265 14.28 -4.07 -11.39
N GLU A 266 15.22 -4.98 -11.62
CA GLU A 266 15.83 -5.17 -12.93
C GLU A 266 14.92 -6.05 -13.81
N ASN A 267 14.42 -5.47 -14.92
CA ASN A 267 13.58 -6.20 -15.88
C ASN A 267 14.33 -7.36 -16.52
N GLY A 268 13.70 -8.51 -16.64
CA GLY A 268 14.26 -9.75 -17.15
C GLY A 268 15.13 -10.53 -16.16
N LYS A 269 15.40 -9.97 -14.96
CA LYS A 269 16.20 -10.62 -13.92
C LYS A 269 15.49 -10.77 -12.58
N GLU A 270 14.73 -9.77 -12.15
CA GLU A 270 14.06 -9.75 -10.85
C GLU A 270 12.53 -9.73 -11.01
N ILE A 271 12.05 -9.19 -12.10
CA ILE A 271 10.67 -9.21 -12.61
C ILE A 271 10.72 -9.25 -14.13
N VAL A 272 9.56 -9.42 -14.78
CA VAL A 272 9.44 -9.26 -16.24
C VAL A 272 8.40 -8.20 -16.54
N CYS A 273 8.73 -7.29 -17.49
CA CYS A 273 7.81 -6.25 -17.97
C CYS A 273 7.28 -6.58 -19.37
N TYR A 274 6.13 -6.03 -19.71
CA TYR A 274 5.56 -6.01 -21.06
C TYR A 274 5.02 -4.62 -21.37
N GLU A 275 5.00 -4.25 -22.66
CA GLU A 275 4.56 -2.94 -23.14
C GLU A 275 3.10 -2.98 -23.63
N ASP A 276 2.72 -4.06 -24.31
CA ASP A 276 1.39 -4.23 -24.90
C ASP A 276 0.84 -5.65 -24.71
N VAL A 277 -0.36 -5.89 -25.22
CA VAL A 277 -1.07 -7.17 -25.05
C VAL A 277 -0.42 -8.29 -25.86
N ASP A 278 0.12 -7.99 -27.03
CA ASP A 278 0.76 -8.99 -27.88
C ASP A 278 2.05 -9.50 -27.21
N GLU A 279 2.88 -8.60 -26.71
CA GLU A 279 4.07 -8.97 -25.92
C GLU A 279 3.71 -9.69 -24.62
N LEU A 280 2.59 -9.31 -23.99
CA LEU A 280 2.08 -10.04 -22.79
C LEU A 280 1.74 -11.49 -23.13
N LEU A 281 1.07 -11.75 -24.25
CA LEU A 281 0.72 -13.10 -24.71
C LEU A 281 1.98 -13.93 -24.99
N GLU A 282 2.94 -13.38 -25.74
CA GLU A 282 4.22 -14.03 -26.04
C GLU A 282 4.99 -14.40 -24.75
N LYS A 283 5.08 -13.46 -23.80
CA LYS A 283 5.77 -13.70 -22.54
C LYS A 283 5.05 -14.71 -21.64
N ILE A 284 3.73 -14.74 -21.63
CA ILE A 284 2.99 -15.79 -20.91
C ILE A 284 3.33 -17.17 -21.46
N ASP A 285 3.24 -17.37 -22.78
CA ASP A 285 3.55 -18.65 -23.41
C ASP A 285 5.00 -19.07 -23.12
N TYR A 286 5.93 -18.15 -23.30
CA TYR A 286 7.35 -18.38 -23.03
C TYR A 286 7.60 -18.81 -21.60
N TYR A 287 7.12 -18.04 -20.61
CA TYR A 287 7.39 -18.34 -19.19
C TYR A 287 6.57 -19.48 -18.61
N LEU A 288 5.45 -19.86 -19.21
CA LEU A 288 4.77 -21.11 -18.86
C LEU A 288 5.61 -22.33 -19.28
N SER A 289 6.34 -22.23 -20.40
CA SER A 289 7.21 -23.29 -20.94
C SER A 289 8.62 -23.32 -20.34
N ASN A 290 9.12 -22.19 -19.77
CA ASN A 290 10.49 -22.05 -19.28
C ASN A 290 10.52 -21.93 -17.74
N GLU A 291 10.21 -23.04 -17.06
CA GLU A 291 10.05 -23.07 -15.59
C GLU A 291 11.31 -22.69 -14.82
N ASN A 292 12.48 -23.17 -15.24
CA ASN A 292 13.73 -22.88 -14.53
C ASN A 292 14.08 -21.38 -14.55
N GLU A 293 13.92 -20.73 -15.69
CA GLU A 293 14.17 -19.30 -15.82
C GLU A 293 13.16 -18.50 -15.01
N ARG A 294 11.85 -18.85 -15.12
CA ARG A 294 10.78 -18.25 -14.34
C ARG A 294 11.07 -18.34 -12.83
N ALA A 295 11.49 -19.50 -12.35
CA ALA A 295 11.85 -19.72 -10.94
C ALA A 295 13.07 -18.90 -10.50
N ALA A 296 14.08 -18.79 -11.35
CA ALA A 296 15.28 -18.00 -11.08
C ALA A 296 14.94 -16.49 -10.95
N ILE A 297 14.14 -15.94 -11.86
CA ILE A 297 13.66 -14.56 -11.82
C ILE A 297 12.82 -14.32 -10.56
N ALA A 298 11.87 -15.21 -10.24
CA ALA A 298 11.04 -15.08 -9.04
C ALA A 298 11.90 -15.09 -7.76
N GLN A 299 12.91 -15.95 -7.69
CA GLN A 299 13.84 -16.01 -6.55
C GLN A 299 14.69 -14.74 -6.43
N ALA A 300 15.18 -14.19 -7.53
CA ALA A 300 15.93 -12.93 -7.53
C ALA A 300 15.06 -11.76 -7.08
N GLY A 301 13.83 -11.64 -7.61
CA GLY A 301 12.86 -10.64 -7.18
C GLY A 301 12.50 -10.73 -5.70
N TYR A 302 12.34 -11.95 -5.17
CA TYR A 302 12.12 -12.19 -3.74
C TYR A 302 13.29 -11.67 -2.89
N GLN A 303 14.52 -12.03 -3.24
CA GLN A 303 15.71 -11.59 -2.53
C GLN A 303 15.88 -10.07 -2.58
N ARG A 304 15.65 -9.46 -3.75
CA ARG A 304 15.69 -7.99 -3.93
C ARG A 304 14.66 -7.31 -3.02
N THR A 305 13.43 -7.82 -3.02
CA THR A 305 12.33 -7.26 -2.23
C THR A 305 12.65 -7.26 -0.73
N LEU A 306 13.10 -8.38 -0.20
CA LEU A 306 13.44 -8.47 1.23
C LEU A 306 14.63 -7.62 1.61
N ARG A 307 15.64 -7.50 0.73
CA ARG A 307 16.87 -6.74 0.98
C ARG A 307 16.63 -5.23 0.97
N GLU A 308 15.70 -4.71 0.12
CA GLU A 308 15.64 -3.28 -0.18
C GLU A 308 14.22 -2.68 -0.23
N HIS A 309 13.16 -3.48 -0.38
CA HIS A 309 11.83 -3.00 -0.71
C HIS A 309 10.75 -3.41 0.28
N THR A 310 11.10 -3.49 1.57
CA THR A 310 10.10 -3.63 2.65
C THR A 310 9.64 -2.27 3.17
N TYR A 311 8.50 -2.22 3.85
CA TYR A 311 8.05 -1.00 4.53
C TYR A 311 9.01 -0.54 5.63
N VAL A 312 9.78 -1.45 6.23
CA VAL A 312 10.85 -1.09 7.18
C VAL A 312 11.87 -0.18 6.50
N HIS A 313 12.28 -0.50 5.26
CA HIS A 313 13.19 0.35 4.48
C HIS A 313 12.57 1.71 4.15
N ARG A 314 11.29 1.73 3.74
CA ARG A 314 10.59 3.00 3.43
C ARG A 314 10.52 3.89 4.66
N PHE A 315 10.01 3.38 5.78
CA PHE A 315 9.88 4.17 7.00
C PHE A 315 11.22 4.60 7.58
N ALA A 316 12.25 3.77 7.56
CA ALA A 316 13.59 4.19 8.01
C ALA A 316 14.10 5.39 7.19
N ASN A 317 13.94 5.38 5.86
CA ASN A 317 14.32 6.48 5.01
C ASN A 317 13.45 7.74 5.24
N ILE A 318 12.14 7.56 5.41
CA ILE A 318 11.20 8.65 5.71
C ILE A 318 11.56 9.30 7.04
N PHE A 319 11.71 8.53 8.11
CA PHE A 319 12.03 9.06 9.45
C PHE A 319 13.38 9.77 9.47
N LYS A 320 14.38 9.23 8.78
CA LYS A 320 15.67 9.91 8.60
C LYS A 320 15.49 11.28 7.93
N ARG A 321 14.63 11.37 6.90
CA ARG A 321 14.34 12.63 6.20
C ARG A 321 13.61 13.64 7.08
N LEU A 322 12.74 13.15 7.98
CA LEU A 322 12.01 13.96 8.96
C LEU A 322 12.85 14.37 10.17
N GLY A 323 14.08 13.86 10.32
CA GLY A 323 14.89 14.04 11.53
C GLY A 323 14.36 13.27 12.75
N LEU A 324 13.52 12.25 12.53
CA LEU A 324 12.91 11.45 13.59
C LEU A 324 13.76 10.20 13.90
N PRO A 325 13.71 9.70 15.16
CA PRO A 325 14.46 8.50 15.55
C PRO A 325 14.05 7.27 14.72
N SER A 326 15.03 6.56 14.15
CA SER A 326 14.81 5.31 13.44
C SER A 326 15.99 4.37 13.60
N LYS A 327 15.69 3.07 13.78
CA LYS A 327 16.71 2.02 13.71
C LYS A 327 17.02 1.71 12.25
N PRO A 328 18.27 1.35 11.91
CA PRO A 328 18.60 0.87 10.58
C PRO A 328 17.79 -0.38 10.20
N PRO A 329 17.34 -0.52 8.94
CA PRO A 329 16.53 -1.67 8.52
C PRO A 329 17.14 -3.03 8.87
N HIS A 330 18.45 -3.18 8.72
CA HIS A 330 19.14 -4.44 8.99
C HIS A 330 19.09 -4.86 10.47
N GLU A 331 18.98 -3.93 11.41
CA GLU A 331 18.82 -4.25 12.84
C GLU A 331 17.42 -4.78 13.16
N ILE A 332 16.40 -4.22 12.48
CA ILE A 332 15.02 -4.64 12.62
C ILE A 332 14.82 -6.02 11.99
N LEU A 333 15.30 -6.18 10.76
CA LEU A 333 15.11 -7.39 9.95
C LEU A 333 15.95 -8.59 10.42
N LYS A 334 17.11 -8.37 11.10
CA LYS A 334 17.90 -9.46 11.71
C LYS A 334 17.12 -10.26 12.74
N GLY A 335 16.22 -9.61 13.47
CA GLY A 335 15.34 -10.26 14.41
C GLY A 335 14.41 -11.28 13.75
N ASP A 336 14.07 -11.09 12.48
CA ASP A 336 13.11 -11.92 11.75
C ASP A 336 13.74 -13.20 11.20
N VAL A 337 15.03 -13.18 10.83
CA VAL A 337 15.75 -14.34 10.28
C VAL A 337 15.98 -15.43 11.34
N HIS A 338 16.11 -15.05 12.62
CA HIS A 338 16.23 -16.02 13.72
C HIS A 338 14.89 -16.58 14.21
N LEU A 339 13.80 -16.04 13.69
CA LEU A 339 12.45 -16.39 14.09
C LEU A 339 11.78 -17.14 12.93
N GLY A 340 11.89 -18.45 12.90
CA GLY A 340 10.87 -19.30 12.27
C GLY A 340 9.45 -19.00 12.83
N ARG A 341 9.22 -17.80 13.28
CA ARG A 341 8.19 -17.23 14.15
C ARG A 341 7.14 -16.39 13.42
N THR A 342 7.01 -16.47 12.11
CA THR A 342 5.99 -15.69 11.38
C THR A 342 4.55 -16.00 11.85
N MET A 343 4.28 -17.22 12.31
CA MET A 343 2.97 -17.56 12.93
C MET A 343 2.81 -16.97 14.35
N GLU A 344 3.86 -16.96 15.14
CA GLU A 344 3.82 -16.43 16.51
C GLU A 344 3.75 -14.89 16.51
N PHE A 345 4.36 -14.24 15.54
CA PHE A 345 4.32 -12.79 15.37
C PHE A 345 2.95 -12.30 14.89
N SER A 346 2.33 -12.98 13.93
CA SER A 346 0.93 -12.70 13.54
C SER A 346 -0.02 -12.87 14.73
N LYS A 347 0.18 -13.89 15.57
CA LYS A 347 -0.58 -14.06 16.82
C LYS A 347 -0.28 -12.95 17.83
N ARG A 348 0.95 -12.44 17.89
CA ARG A 348 1.36 -11.36 18.80
C ARG A 348 0.82 -9.99 18.36
N ILE A 349 0.77 -9.70 17.04
CA ILE A 349 0.10 -8.50 16.53
C ILE A 349 -1.39 -8.57 16.81
N ILE A 350 -2.04 -9.69 16.50
CA ILE A 350 -3.47 -9.93 16.80
C ILE A 350 -3.73 -9.87 18.32
N GLY A 351 -2.79 -10.39 19.13
CA GLY A 351 -2.86 -10.30 20.60
C GLY A 351 -2.76 -8.87 21.11
N LYS A 352 -1.81 -8.09 20.60
CA LYS A 352 -1.68 -6.65 20.92
C LYS A 352 -2.87 -5.83 20.42
N GLU A 353 -3.40 -6.13 19.25
CA GLU A 353 -4.62 -5.48 18.74
C GLU A 353 -5.82 -5.75 19.65
N ARG A 354 -6.01 -6.99 20.10
CA ARG A 354 -7.08 -7.36 21.05
C ARG A 354 -6.89 -6.69 22.42
N GLU A 355 -5.66 -6.53 22.86
CA GLU A 355 -5.35 -5.85 24.12
C GLU A 355 -5.59 -4.34 24.01
N LEU A 356 -5.20 -3.72 22.90
CA LEU A 356 -5.51 -2.34 22.59
C LEU A 356 -7.01 -2.10 22.38
N GLU A 357 -7.72 -3.06 21.80
CA GLU A 357 -9.19 -3.02 21.66
C GLU A 357 -9.88 -3.17 23.03
N ARG A 358 -9.39 -4.01 23.95
CA ARG A 358 -9.89 -4.09 25.33
C ARG A 358 -9.68 -2.78 26.07
N GLN A 359 -8.48 -2.22 26.02
CA GLN A 359 -8.18 -0.93 26.66
C GLN A 359 -9.05 0.20 26.07
N ARG A 360 -9.34 0.17 24.76
CA ARG A 360 -10.27 1.13 24.11
C ARG A 360 -11.71 0.95 24.55
N ASN A 361 -12.19 -0.28 24.72
CA ASN A 361 -13.54 -0.55 25.19
C ASN A 361 -13.72 -0.11 26.65
N GLU A 362 -12.69 -0.19 27.48
CA GLU A 362 -12.69 0.40 28.84
C GLU A 362 -12.80 1.93 28.80
N TYR A 363 -12.24 2.59 27.77
CA TYR A 363 -12.37 4.05 27.57
C TYR A 363 -13.67 4.48 26.85
N GLN A 364 -14.38 3.56 26.16
CA GLN A 364 -15.67 3.85 25.54
C GLN A 364 -16.85 3.81 26.52
N PHE A 365 -16.69 3.22 27.69
CA PHE A 365 -17.73 3.14 28.76
C PHE A 365 -17.65 4.27 29.78
N ILE A 366 -16.76 5.24 29.60
CA ILE A 366 -16.70 6.45 30.44
C ILE A 366 -17.09 7.65 29.56
N TYR A 367 -18.34 7.64 29.06
CA TYR A 367 -19.22 8.81 28.71
C TYR A 367 -20.47 8.32 27.99
#